data_ea26454bb482970810d27e56fdf353ea
#
_entry.id   ea26454bb482970810d27e56fdf353ea
#
_cell.length_a   1.000
_cell.length_b   1.000
_cell.length_c   1.000
_cell.angle_alpha   90.00
_cell.angle_beta   90.00
_cell.angle_gamma   90.00
#
_symmetry.space_group_name_H-M   'P 1'
#
loop_
_entity.id
_entity.type
_entity.pdbx_description
1 polymer ?
#
loop_
_entity_poly.entity_id
_entity_poly.type
_entity_poly.pdbx_seq_one_letter_code
_entity_poly.pdbx_strand_id
1 'polypeptide(L)'
;MAVTVKQIAELANVSRGTVDRVLNNRSGVSEATRQKVLKIAKELHYEPNFLAKALVSKKESLKIGVILTPDYNPFIHDIISGINRAKKEFSAFGIEVIIKLMTSLDPSEEIRIINDLTENGVSGMAVFPLDHPNVYALLNSLIEKGIAVITFNSPAPEVKSLCFIGQDHYKGGRTAAGLMCKILPKDARIGIIISSTKLSCHQQRLLGFQNKISETRPDIKIVGISENQDKKEDAFRITLEYCNKLPDLDGIYITGGGIAGVGSALDIIDDSENIHVI
;
A
#
# COMPACT_ATOMS: atom_id res chain seq x y z
N MET A 1 13.63 -26.17 20.87
CA MET A 1 14.22 -26.57 19.56
C MET A 1 13.14 -26.55 18.51
N ALA A 2 13.42 -26.01 17.32
CA ALA A 2 12.43 -26.00 16.24
C ALA A 2 12.14 -27.42 15.75
N VAL A 3 10.86 -27.75 15.57
CA VAL A 3 10.41 -29.04 15.05
C VAL A 3 10.86 -29.22 13.61
N THR A 4 11.33 -30.41 13.24
CA THR A 4 11.87 -30.69 11.90
C THR A 4 10.98 -31.69 11.15
N VAL A 5 11.01 -31.63 9.81
CA VAL A 5 10.36 -32.62 8.93
C VAL A 5 10.80 -34.06 9.27
N LYS A 6 12.06 -34.24 9.75
CA LYS A 6 12.56 -35.52 10.20
C LYS A 6 11.78 -36.07 11.39
N GLN A 7 11.54 -35.24 12.41
CA GLN A 7 10.78 -35.66 13.59
C GLN A 7 9.33 -36.02 13.26
N ILE A 8 8.68 -35.24 12.36
CA ILE A 8 7.32 -35.57 11.88
C ILE A 8 7.33 -36.91 11.14
N ALA A 9 8.33 -37.15 10.29
CA ALA A 9 8.46 -38.37 9.54
C ALA A 9 8.61 -39.62 10.46
N GLU A 10 9.43 -39.47 11.49
CA GLU A 10 9.65 -40.53 12.51
C GLU A 10 8.35 -40.82 13.28
N LEU A 11 7.65 -39.79 13.79
CA LEU A 11 6.39 -39.94 14.53
C LEU A 11 5.24 -40.47 13.64
N ALA A 12 5.19 -40.04 12.39
CA ALA A 12 4.20 -40.55 11.44
C ALA A 12 4.52 -41.94 10.87
N ASN A 13 5.73 -42.44 11.09
CA ASN A 13 6.29 -43.67 10.50
C ASN A 13 6.20 -43.66 8.98
N VAL A 14 6.67 -42.58 8.36
CA VAL A 14 6.70 -42.39 6.89
C VAL A 14 8.03 -41.76 6.47
N SER A 15 8.31 -41.76 5.18
CA SER A 15 9.50 -41.10 4.65
C SER A 15 9.42 -39.56 4.75
N ARG A 16 10.57 -38.86 4.83
CA ARG A 16 10.64 -37.40 4.75
C ARG A 16 9.99 -36.89 3.47
N GLY A 17 10.13 -37.57 2.35
CA GLY A 17 9.51 -37.25 1.07
C GLY A 17 7.98 -37.34 1.12
N THR A 18 7.43 -38.27 1.92
CA THR A 18 5.99 -38.38 2.16
C THR A 18 5.48 -37.18 2.97
N VAL A 19 6.21 -36.80 4.03
CA VAL A 19 5.88 -35.59 4.82
C VAL A 19 5.95 -34.34 3.96
N ASP A 20 6.99 -34.17 3.14
CA ASP A 20 7.14 -33.02 2.22
C ASP A 20 5.96 -32.93 1.22
N ARG A 21 5.54 -34.10 0.64
CA ARG A 21 4.37 -34.12 -0.25
C ARG A 21 3.09 -33.68 0.45
N VAL A 22 2.87 -34.12 1.70
CA VAL A 22 1.70 -33.77 2.50
C VAL A 22 1.70 -32.29 2.84
N LEU A 23 2.80 -31.76 3.39
CA LEU A 23 2.93 -30.37 3.80
C LEU A 23 2.85 -29.38 2.63
N ASN A 24 3.21 -29.83 1.41
CA ASN A 24 3.12 -29.01 0.18
C ASN A 24 1.91 -29.37 -0.68
N ASN A 25 0.94 -30.09 -0.14
CA ASN A 25 -0.30 -30.49 -0.82
C ASN A 25 -0.11 -31.18 -2.18
N ARG A 26 0.99 -31.94 -2.34
CA ARG A 26 1.28 -32.71 -3.57
C ARG A 26 0.52 -34.03 -3.58
N SER A 27 0.26 -34.54 -4.77
CA SER A 27 -0.37 -35.85 -4.98
C SER A 27 0.54 -37.03 -4.64
N GLY A 28 -0.02 -38.27 -4.59
CA GLY A 28 0.74 -39.51 -4.37
C GLY A 28 0.88 -39.90 -2.89
N VAL A 29 0.00 -39.44 -2.02
CA VAL A 29 -0.11 -39.85 -0.61
C VAL A 29 -1.57 -40.21 -0.33
N SER A 30 -1.82 -41.31 0.37
CA SER A 30 -3.17 -41.70 0.78
C SER A 30 -3.76 -40.69 1.78
N GLU A 31 -5.08 -40.54 1.75
CA GLU A 31 -5.77 -39.58 2.64
C GLU A 31 -5.52 -39.91 4.14
N ALA A 32 -5.51 -41.19 4.50
CA ALA A 32 -5.20 -41.61 5.86
C ALA A 32 -3.79 -41.17 6.32
N THR A 33 -2.80 -41.31 5.45
CA THR A 33 -1.42 -40.86 5.71
C THR A 33 -1.36 -39.31 5.78
N ARG A 34 -2.07 -38.64 4.89
CA ARG A 34 -2.17 -37.14 4.88
C ARG A 34 -2.69 -36.64 6.21
N GLN A 35 -3.82 -37.16 6.68
CA GLN A 35 -4.44 -36.74 7.95
C GLN A 35 -3.53 -37.03 9.14
N LYS A 36 -2.85 -38.20 9.15
CA LYS A 36 -1.89 -38.52 10.22
C LYS A 36 -0.74 -37.53 10.28
N VAL A 37 -0.13 -37.18 9.16
CA VAL A 37 1.00 -36.24 9.10
C VAL A 37 0.56 -34.83 9.49
N LEU A 38 -0.59 -34.34 9.00
CA LEU A 38 -1.11 -33.02 9.33
C LEU A 38 -1.45 -32.89 10.83
N LYS A 39 -2.02 -33.96 11.42
CA LYS A 39 -2.31 -34.00 12.86
C LYS A 39 -1.03 -33.87 13.69
N ILE A 40 0.00 -34.66 13.38
CA ILE A 40 1.30 -34.61 14.07
C ILE A 40 1.96 -33.24 13.88
N ALA A 41 1.95 -32.69 12.68
CA ALA A 41 2.50 -31.36 12.42
C ALA A 41 1.81 -30.27 13.26
N LYS A 42 0.48 -30.34 13.41
CA LYS A 42 -0.31 -29.43 14.24
C LYS A 42 -0.01 -29.61 15.73
N GLU A 43 0.05 -30.83 16.24
CA GLU A 43 0.35 -31.13 17.65
C GLU A 43 1.75 -30.67 18.06
N LEU A 44 2.70 -30.75 17.13
CA LEU A 44 4.07 -30.29 17.35
C LEU A 44 4.26 -28.78 17.09
N HIS A 45 3.21 -28.05 16.71
CA HIS A 45 3.32 -26.64 16.28
C HIS A 45 4.40 -26.44 15.21
N TYR A 46 4.44 -27.37 14.23
CA TYR A 46 5.43 -27.28 13.16
C TYR A 46 5.16 -26.09 12.26
N GLU A 47 6.10 -25.17 12.22
CA GLU A 47 6.13 -24.10 11.23
C GLU A 47 7.10 -24.47 10.10
N PRO A 48 6.65 -24.43 8.83
CA PRO A 48 7.54 -24.69 7.69
C PRO A 48 8.73 -23.73 7.74
N ASN A 49 9.94 -24.28 7.88
CA ASN A 49 11.14 -23.46 7.78
C ASN A 49 11.39 -23.10 6.31
N PHE A 50 10.78 -22.00 5.86
CA PHE A 50 10.98 -21.45 4.51
C PHE A 50 12.46 -21.16 4.23
N LEU A 51 13.23 -20.87 5.28
CA LEU A 51 14.64 -20.57 5.21
C LEU A 51 15.46 -21.81 4.81
N ALA A 52 15.13 -22.97 5.37
CA ALA A 52 15.77 -24.23 4.99
C ALA A 52 15.41 -24.65 3.56
N LYS A 53 14.18 -24.35 3.10
CA LYS A 53 13.79 -24.59 1.70
C LYS A 53 14.54 -23.70 0.71
N ALA A 54 14.69 -22.43 1.01
CA ALA A 54 15.44 -21.48 0.18
C ALA A 54 16.92 -21.89 0.05
N LEU A 55 17.52 -22.37 1.13
CA LEU A 55 18.91 -22.87 1.12
C LEU A 55 19.10 -24.13 0.26
N VAL A 56 18.08 -24.97 0.14
CA VAL A 56 18.11 -26.18 -0.70
C VAL A 56 17.78 -25.88 -2.17
N SER A 57 16.98 -24.85 -2.40
CA SER A 57 16.53 -24.40 -3.74
C SER A 57 17.50 -23.43 -4.43
N LYS A 58 18.79 -23.53 -4.19
CA LYS A 58 19.87 -22.69 -4.72
C LYS A 58 19.94 -22.51 -6.25
N LYS A 59 18.88 -22.83 -7.00
CA LYS A 59 18.91 -22.87 -8.47
C LYS A 59 18.44 -21.60 -9.19
N GLU A 60 17.62 -20.75 -8.56
CA GLU A 60 17.22 -19.47 -9.17
C GLU A 60 17.02 -18.42 -8.08
N SER A 61 17.72 -17.29 -8.18
CA SER A 61 17.50 -16.14 -7.30
C SER A 61 16.11 -15.58 -7.60
N LEU A 62 15.24 -15.49 -6.57
CA LEU A 62 13.93 -14.87 -6.70
C LEU A 62 14.12 -13.35 -6.78
N LYS A 63 13.65 -12.75 -7.86
CA LYS A 63 13.66 -11.29 -8.02
C LYS A 63 12.28 -10.72 -7.74
N ILE A 64 12.22 -9.71 -6.90
CA ILE A 64 10.98 -8.98 -6.58
C ILE A 64 11.15 -7.53 -7.00
N GLY A 65 10.28 -7.06 -7.88
CA GLY A 65 10.17 -5.66 -8.25
C GLY A 65 9.30 -4.91 -7.26
N VAL A 66 9.72 -3.70 -6.86
CA VAL A 66 8.88 -2.79 -6.07
C VAL A 66 8.75 -1.48 -6.84
N ILE A 67 7.51 -1.05 -7.09
CA ILE A 67 7.20 0.18 -7.82
C ILE A 67 6.56 1.16 -6.85
N LEU A 68 7.13 2.34 -6.76
CA LEU A 68 6.71 3.44 -5.88
C LEU A 68 6.38 4.68 -6.70
N THR A 69 5.48 5.49 -6.17
CA THR A 69 5.23 6.86 -6.65
C THR A 69 6.47 7.75 -6.43
N PRO A 70 6.52 8.96 -7.01
CA PRO A 70 7.60 9.90 -6.73
C PRO A 70 7.78 10.18 -5.23
N ASP A 71 9.00 10.48 -4.81
CA ASP A 71 9.40 10.62 -3.42
C ASP A 71 9.22 12.05 -2.85
N TYR A 72 8.30 12.83 -3.41
CA TYR A 72 7.95 14.16 -2.87
C TYR A 72 7.35 14.09 -1.47
N ASN A 73 6.73 12.97 -1.14
CA ASN A 73 6.15 12.70 0.17
C ASN A 73 7.14 11.94 1.05
N PRO A 74 7.52 12.46 2.25
CA PRO A 74 8.40 11.77 3.20
C PRO A 74 7.98 10.34 3.54
N PHE A 75 6.68 10.04 3.47
CA PHE A 75 6.13 8.68 3.62
C PHE A 75 6.79 7.65 2.68
N ILE A 76 7.15 8.04 1.46
CA ILE A 76 7.86 7.16 0.51
C ILE A 76 9.25 6.78 1.03
N HIS A 77 9.94 7.70 1.70
CA HIS A 77 11.24 7.42 2.30
C HIS A 77 11.14 6.38 3.43
N ASP A 78 10.07 6.42 4.22
CA ASP A 78 9.81 5.42 5.27
C ASP A 78 9.56 4.04 4.68
N ILE A 79 8.79 3.97 3.57
CA ILE A 79 8.57 2.72 2.82
C ILE A 79 9.90 2.19 2.29
N ILE A 80 10.71 3.02 1.64
CA ILE A 80 12.03 2.64 1.10
C ILE A 80 12.93 2.11 2.22
N SER A 81 12.92 2.76 3.38
CA SER A 81 13.68 2.32 4.56
C SER A 81 13.24 0.92 5.00
N GLY A 82 11.91 0.67 5.07
CA GLY A 82 11.35 -0.64 5.38
C GLY A 82 11.75 -1.71 4.36
N ILE A 83 11.65 -1.40 3.06
CA ILE A 83 12.05 -2.30 1.97
C ILE A 83 13.55 -2.63 2.04
N ASN A 84 14.41 -1.63 2.28
CA ASN A 84 15.86 -1.85 2.39
C ASN A 84 16.22 -2.74 3.58
N ARG A 85 15.49 -2.63 4.70
CA ARG A 85 15.64 -3.54 5.83
C ARG A 85 15.25 -4.96 5.46
N ALA A 86 14.09 -5.16 4.82
CA ALA A 86 13.66 -6.45 4.32
C ALA A 86 14.64 -7.02 3.29
N LYS A 87 15.11 -6.20 2.33
CA LYS A 87 16.14 -6.59 1.35
C LYS A 87 17.38 -7.16 2.01
N LYS A 88 17.89 -6.50 3.07
CA LYS A 88 19.04 -6.98 3.83
C LYS A 88 18.76 -8.31 4.54
N GLU A 89 17.59 -8.44 5.14
CA GLU A 89 17.18 -9.64 5.86
C GLU A 89 17.02 -10.85 4.92
N PHE A 90 16.38 -10.64 3.77
CA PHE A 90 16.07 -11.73 2.83
C PHE A 90 17.16 -11.99 1.79
N SER A 91 18.20 -11.17 1.69
CA SER A 91 19.32 -11.37 0.76
C SER A 91 20.06 -12.70 0.98
N ALA A 92 20.19 -13.13 2.25
CA ALA A 92 20.79 -14.42 2.61
C ALA A 92 20.01 -15.64 2.04
N PHE A 93 18.76 -15.45 1.63
CA PHE A 93 17.90 -16.48 1.04
C PHE A 93 17.88 -16.44 -0.48
N GLY A 94 18.75 -15.65 -1.11
CA GLY A 94 18.80 -15.50 -2.56
C GLY A 94 17.65 -14.66 -3.12
N ILE A 95 17.00 -13.83 -2.29
CA ILE A 95 15.96 -12.91 -2.75
C ILE A 95 16.60 -11.57 -3.09
N GLU A 96 16.46 -11.15 -4.33
CA GLU A 96 16.86 -9.85 -4.84
C GLU A 96 15.64 -8.93 -4.90
N VAL A 97 15.74 -7.72 -4.34
CA VAL A 97 14.68 -6.72 -4.41
C VAL A 97 15.16 -5.55 -5.26
N ILE A 98 14.39 -5.22 -6.30
CA ILE A 98 14.64 -4.13 -7.24
C ILE A 98 13.60 -3.04 -6.99
N ILE A 99 14.04 -1.87 -6.50
CA ILE A 99 13.15 -0.73 -6.24
C ILE A 99 13.19 0.20 -7.44
N LYS A 100 12.03 0.59 -7.94
CA LYS A 100 11.84 1.60 -8.99
C LYS A 100 10.91 2.69 -8.46
N LEU A 101 11.37 3.93 -8.57
CA LEU A 101 10.54 5.11 -8.30
C LEU A 101 10.08 5.70 -9.64
N MET A 102 8.81 6.07 -9.70
CA MET A 102 8.31 6.92 -10.77
C MET A 102 8.84 8.36 -10.58
N THR A 103 9.00 9.09 -11.65
CA THR A 103 9.36 10.51 -11.64
C THR A 103 8.12 11.41 -11.69
N SER A 104 7.00 10.84 -12.12
CA SER A 104 5.71 11.53 -12.24
C SER A 104 4.56 10.55 -12.02
N LEU A 105 3.35 11.06 -11.79
CA LEU A 105 2.13 10.24 -11.77
C LEU A 105 1.60 10.06 -13.21
N ASP A 106 2.43 9.44 -14.09
CA ASP A 106 2.07 9.13 -15.47
C ASP A 106 1.92 7.61 -15.65
N PRO A 107 0.71 7.13 -16.02
CA PRO A 107 0.48 5.72 -16.30
C PRO A 107 1.42 5.12 -17.36
N SER A 108 1.86 5.91 -18.34
CA SER A 108 2.80 5.45 -19.36
C SER A 108 4.19 5.15 -18.77
N GLU A 109 4.62 5.93 -17.79
CA GLU A 109 5.86 5.69 -17.06
C GLU A 109 5.75 4.42 -16.20
N GLU A 110 4.63 4.25 -15.48
CA GLU A 110 4.40 3.07 -14.67
C GLU A 110 4.40 1.79 -15.53
N ILE A 111 3.70 1.80 -16.66
CA ILE A 111 3.66 0.69 -17.63
C ILE A 111 5.08 0.34 -18.11
N ARG A 112 5.89 1.35 -18.45
CA ARG A 112 7.29 1.13 -18.86
C ARG A 112 8.12 0.49 -17.77
N ILE A 113 7.97 0.95 -16.51
CA ILE A 113 8.67 0.37 -15.35
C ILE A 113 8.24 -1.09 -15.11
N ILE A 114 6.94 -1.39 -15.21
CA ILE A 114 6.42 -2.75 -15.08
C ILE A 114 7.03 -3.67 -16.14
N ASN A 115 7.09 -3.22 -17.40
CA ASN A 115 7.68 -3.99 -18.49
C ASN A 115 9.20 -4.20 -18.28
N ASP A 116 9.95 -3.16 -17.91
CA ASP A 116 11.37 -3.25 -17.59
C ASP A 116 11.65 -4.29 -16.49
N LEU A 117 10.88 -4.29 -15.40
CA LEU A 117 10.99 -5.27 -14.34
C LEU A 117 10.67 -6.70 -14.84
N THR A 118 9.65 -6.83 -15.69
CA THR A 118 9.26 -8.11 -16.28
C THR A 118 10.37 -8.68 -17.17
N GLU A 119 10.98 -7.86 -18.02
CA GLU A 119 12.11 -8.24 -18.87
C GLU A 119 13.35 -8.61 -18.05
N ASN A 120 13.53 -7.97 -16.88
CA ASN A 120 14.59 -8.33 -15.92
C ASN A 120 14.31 -9.64 -15.15
N GLY A 121 13.21 -10.33 -15.45
CA GLY A 121 12.87 -11.64 -14.92
C GLY A 121 12.44 -11.63 -13.47
N VAL A 122 11.64 -10.63 -13.03
CA VAL A 122 11.06 -10.65 -11.69
C VAL A 122 10.01 -11.77 -11.56
N SER A 123 10.01 -12.45 -10.42
CA SER A 123 9.05 -13.51 -10.08
C SER A 123 7.81 -12.94 -9.36
N GLY A 124 7.91 -11.74 -8.85
CA GLY A 124 6.82 -11.05 -8.19
C GLY A 124 7.01 -9.54 -8.17
N MET A 125 5.92 -8.81 -7.98
CA MET A 125 5.90 -7.35 -7.88
C MET A 125 5.08 -6.87 -6.70
N ALA A 126 5.58 -5.86 -6.00
CA ALA A 126 4.82 -5.04 -5.08
C ALA A 126 4.62 -3.67 -5.75
N VAL A 127 3.38 -3.25 -5.93
CA VAL A 127 3.05 -2.06 -6.71
C VAL A 127 2.22 -1.08 -5.89
N PHE A 128 2.63 0.19 -5.88
CA PHE A 128 1.79 1.29 -5.46
C PHE A 128 1.13 1.86 -6.74
N PRO A 129 -0.04 1.33 -7.15
CA PRO A 129 -0.55 1.53 -8.50
C PRO A 129 -1.22 2.89 -8.67
N LEU A 130 -1.07 3.45 -9.87
CA LEU A 130 -1.94 4.50 -10.36
C LEU A 130 -3.32 3.91 -10.71
N ASP A 131 -4.36 4.69 -10.50
CA ASP A 131 -5.74 4.35 -10.87
C ASP A 131 -5.93 4.55 -12.38
N HIS A 132 -5.55 3.53 -13.16
CA HIS A 132 -5.62 3.60 -14.61
C HIS A 132 -5.90 2.22 -15.25
N PRO A 133 -6.90 2.12 -16.17
CA PRO A 133 -7.29 0.84 -16.76
C PRO A 133 -6.15 0.07 -17.43
N ASN A 134 -5.24 0.75 -18.14
CA ASN A 134 -4.12 0.10 -18.82
C ASN A 134 -3.09 -0.47 -17.83
N VAL A 135 -2.88 0.17 -16.67
CA VAL A 135 -2.03 -0.35 -15.60
C VAL A 135 -2.66 -1.62 -15.04
N TYR A 136 -3.96 -1.59 -14.75
CA TYR A 136 -4.70 -2.73 -14.21
C TYR A 136 -4.71 -3.92 -15.19
N ALA A 137 -4.96 -3.65 -16.48
CA ALA A 137 -4.93 -4.68 -17.51
C ALA A 137 -3.54 -5.32 -17.63
N LEU A 138 -2.47 -4.53 -17.59
CA LEU A 138 -1.09 -5.04 -17.64
C LEU A 138 -0.79 -5.92 -16.42
N LEU A 139 -1.07 -5.45 -15.20
CA LEU A 139 -0.86 -6.22 -13.98
C LEU A 139 -1.61 -7.55 -14.01
N ASN A 140 -2.89 -7.55 -14.45
CA ASN A 140 -3.68 -8.77 -14.59
C ASN A 140 -3.06 -9.73 -15.61
N SER A 141 -2.55 -9.22 -16.74
CA SER A 141 -1.89 -10.06 -17.75
C SER A 141 -0.61 -10.74 -17.21
N LEU A 142 0.11 -10.06 -16.32
CA LEU A 142 1.30 -10.62 -15.66
C LEU A 142 0.94 -11.68 -14.62
N ILE A 143 -0.15 -11.49 -13.89
CA ILE A 143 -0.68 -12.48 -12.95
C ILE A 143 -1.07 -13.75 -13.70
N GLU A 144 -1.72 -13.65 -14.86
CA GLU A 144 -2.06 -14.80 -15.71
C GLU A 144 -0.82 -15.55 -16.26
N LYS A 145 0.31 -14.85 -16.41
CA LYS A 145 1.61 -15.42 -16.76
C LYS A 145 2.38 -15.99 -15.57
N GLY A 146 1.80 -15.95 -14.36
CA GLY A 146 2.39 -16.54 -13.16
C GLY A 146 3.28 -15.60 -12.33
N ILE A 147 3.34 -14.30 -12.64
CA ILE A 147 4.02 -13.31 -11.80
C ILE A 147 3.12 -12.97 -10.61
N ALA A 148 3.63 -13.13 -9.41
CA ALA A 148 2.91 -12.80 -8.19
C ALA A 148 2.83 -11.27 -8.01
N VAL A 149 1.63 -10.71 -7.87
CA VAL A 149 1.45 -9.27 -7.67
C VAL A 149 0.76 -9.00 -6.34
N ILE A 150 1.30 -8.08 -5.56
CA ILE A 150 0.62 -7.44 -4.45
C ILE A 150 0.47 -5.95 -4.73
N THR A 151 -0.62 -5.35 -4.27
CA THR A 151 -0.80 -3.90 -4.29
C THR A 151 -0.66 -3.36 -2.87
N PHE A 152 -0.14 -2.16 -2.74
CA PHE A 152 -0.01 -1.54 -1.42
C PHE A 152 -0.27 -0.03 -1.47
N ASN A 153 -0.61 0.54 -0.33
CA ASN A 153 -1.03 1.91 -0.09
C ASN A 153 -2.24 2.37 -0.93
N SER A 154 -2.22 2.29 -2.25
CA SER A 154 -3.39 2.59 -3.10
C SER A 154 -4.10 1.30 -3.50
N PRO A 155 -5.38 1.12 -3.18
CA PRO A 155 -6.12 -0.06 -3.59
C PRO A 155 -6.39 -0.05 -5.09
N ALA A 156 -6.33 -1.24 -5.70
CA ALA A 156 -6.66 -1.47 -7.10
C ALA A 156 -7.61 -2.68 -7.20
N PRO A 157 -8.91 -2.47 -6.95
CA PRO A 157 -9.87 -3.58 -6.81
C PRO A 157 -10.06 -4.40 -8.09
N GLU A 158 -9.75 -3.84 -9.26
CA GLU A 158 -9.81 -4.54 -10.54
C GLU A 158 -8.58 -5.42 -10.82
N VAL A 159 -7.52 -5.28 -10.01
CA VAL A 159 -6.32 -6.13 -10.12
C VAL A 159 -6.51 -7.37 -9.26
N LYS A 160 -6.35 -8.54 -9.86
CA LYS A 160 -6.44 -9.86 -9.20
C LYS A 160 -5.17 -10.15 -8.35
N SER A 161 -4.72 -9.15 -7.59
CA SER A 161 -3.53 -9.27 -6.75
C SER A 161 -3.70 -10.31 -5.64
N LEU A 162 -2.59 -10.86 -5.13
CA LEU A 162 -2.60 -11.80 -4.01
C LEU A 162 -3.17 -11.17 -2.74
N CYS A 163 -2.86 -9.92 -2.50
CA CYS A 163 -3.41 -9.14 -1.40
C CYS A 163 -3.19 -7.64 -1.64
N PHE A 164 -3.93 -6.84 -0.89
CA PHE A 164 -3.68 -5.42 -0.68
C PHE A 164 -3.09 -5.19 0.71
N ILE A 165 -2.04 -4.38 0.79
CA ILE A 165 -1.42 -3.97 2.05
C ILE A 165 -1.61 -2.46 2.21
N GLY A 166 -2.48 -2.05 3.11
CA GLY A 166 -2.78 -0.63 3.33
C GLY A 166 -3.90 -0.44 4.35
N GLN A 167 -4.24 0.82 4.55
CA GLN A 167 -5.36 1.19 5.40
C GLN A 167 -6.66 1.27 4.57
N ASP A 168 -7.79 1.28 5.26
CA ASP A 168 -9.08 1.63 4.69
C ASP A 168 -9.16 3.16 4.53
N HIS A 169 -8.84 3.64 3.34
CA HIS A 169 -8.76 5.07 3.05
C HIS A 169 -10.13 5.76 3.13
N TYR A 170 -11.20 5.07 2.77
CA TYR A 170 -12.54 5.59 2.92
C TYR A 170 -12.88 5.86 4.39
N LYS A 171 -12.58 4.92 5.29
CA LYS A 171 -12.73 5.13 6.74
C LYS A 171 -11.79 6.22 7.25
N GLY A 172 -10.56 6.32 6.72
CA GLY A 172 -9.64 7.40 7.05
C GLY A 172 -10.24 8.77 6.79
N GLY A 173 -10.82 8.98 5.59
CA GLY A 173 -11.53 10.20 5.24
C GLY A 173 -12.73 10.49 6.15
N ARG A 174 -13.53 9.46 6.46
CA ARG A 174 -14.65 9.58 7.40
C ARG A 174 -14.19 9.99 8.81
N THR A 175 -13.04 9.48 9.26
CA THR A 175 -12.48 9.84 10.57
C THR A 175 -12.05 11.30 10.59
N ALA A 176 -11.33 11.78 9.57
CA ALA A 176 -10.94 13.18 9.44
C ALA A 176 -12.17 14.11 9.45
N ALA A 177 -13.19 13.79 8.65
CA ALA A 177 -14.45 14.55 8.66
C ALA A 177 -15.14 14.52 10.02
N GLY A 178 -15.11 13.37 10.71
CA GLY A 178 -15.70 13.25 12.05
C GLY A 178 -15.01 14.16 13.09
N LEU A 179 -13.70 14.38 12.97
CA LEU A 179 -12.98 15.38 13.78
C LEU A 179 -13.36 16.80 13.38
N MET A 180 -13.34 17.11 12.08
CA MET A 180 -13.77 18.43 11.57
C MET A 180 -15.18 18.79 12.05
N CYS A 181 -16.13 17.88 12.00
CA CYS A 181 -17.50 18.07 12.46
C CYS A 181 -17.61 18.49 13.94
N LYS A 182 -16.62 18.16 14.76
CA LYS A 182 -16.61 18.46 16.20
C LYS A 182 -15.96 19.80 16.54
N ILE A 183 -15.02 20.24 15.73
CA ILE A 183 -14.20 21.42 16.02
C ILE A 183 -14.66 22.65 15.25
N LEU A 184 -15.30 22.47 14.09
CA LEU A 184 -15.70 23.58 13.24
C LEU A 184 -17.00 24.27 13.70
N PRO A 185 -17.12 25.58 13.52
CA PRO A 185 -18.33 26.34 13.80
C PRO A 185 -19.51 25.91 12.90
N LYS A 186 -20.70 26.42 13.20
CA LYS A 186 -21.86 26.23 12.35
C LYS A 186 -21.65 26.95 11.01
N ASP A 187 -22.18 26.33 9.92
CA ASP A 187 -22.09 26.85 8.54
C ASP A 187 -20.65 27.02 8.02
N ALA A 188 -19.69 26.26 8.62
CA ALA A 188 -18.27 26.34 8.29
C ALA A 188 -17.94 26.08 6.82
N ARG A 189 -16.82 26.64 6.36
CA ARG A 189 -16.31 26.54 4.99
C ARG A 189 -14.96 25.81 4.98
N ILE A 190 -14.84 24.75 4.21
CA ILE A 190 -13.65 23.89 4.16
C ILE A 190 -13.05 23.88 2.76
N GLY A 191 -11.73 24.12 2.66
CA GLY A 191 -10.91 23.77 1.50
C GLY A 191 -10.38 22.34 1.62
N ILE A 192 -10.29 21.62 0.52
CA ILE A 192 -9.68 20.29 0.48
C ILE A 192 -8.47 20.30 -0.45
N ILE A 193 -7.34 19.76 0.03
CA ILE A 193 -6.13 19.59 -0.76
C ILE A 193 -5.86 18.07 -0.85
N ILE A 194 -5.97 17.51 -2.05
CA ILE A 194 -5.64 16.12 -2.30
C ILE A 194 -4.29 16.01 -3.02
N SER A 195 -3.60 14.88 -2.88
CA SER A 195 -2.37 14.66 -3.64
C SER A 195 -2.68 14.59 -5.14
N SER A 196 -3.44 13.59 -5.55
CA SER A 196 -3.86 13.44 -6.94
C SER A 196 -5.08 12.54 -7.07
N THR A 197 -5.95 12.87 -8.04
CA THR A 197 -7.05 11.99 -8.46
C THR A 197 -6.58 10.76 -9.22
N LYS A 198 -5.31 10.69 -9.61
CA LYS A 198 -4.72 9.49 -10.22
C LYS A 198 -4.39 8.37 -9.22
N LEU A 199 -4.63 8.59 -7.94
CA LEU A 199 -4.38 7.64 -6.86
C LEU A 199 -5.68 7.32 -6.13
N SER A 200 -6.15 6.08 -6.22
CA SER A 200 -7.39 5.61 -5.61
C SER A 200 -7.44 5.85 -4.09
N CYS A 201 -6.31 5.80 -3.41
CA CYS A 201 -6.23 6.10 -1.97
C CYS A 201 -6.69 7.52 -1.63
N HIS A 202 -6.37 8.53 -2.46
CA HIS A 202 -6.79 9.92 -2.24
C HIS A 202 -8.25 10.14 -2.64
N GLN A 203 -8.71 9.50 -3.72
CA GLN A 203 -10.13 9.51 -4.09
C GLN A 203 -11.00 8.92 -2.98
N GLN A 204 -10.61 7.79 -2.40
CA GLN A 204 -11.36 7.17 -1.31
C GLN A 204 -11.38 8.02 -0.03
N ARG A 205 -10.26 8.67 0.32
CA ARG A 205 -10.22 9.63 1.43
C ARG A 205 -11.16 10.81 1.19
N LEU A 206 -11.13 11.38 0.00
CA LEU A 206 -12.02 12.46 -0.40
C LEU A 206 -13.50 12.05 -0.29
N LEU A 207 -13.85 10.91 -0.89
CA LEU A 207 -15.20 10.38 -0.87
C LEU A 207 -15.70 10.10 0.55
N GLY A 208 -14.85 9.46 1.38
CA GLY A 208 -15.17 9.18 2.78
C GLY A 208 -15.41 10.45 3.59
N PHE A 209 -14.59 11.49 3.35
CA PHE A 209 -14.73 12.81 3.98
C PHE A 209 -16.04 13.48 3.57
N GLN A 210 -16.32 13.58 2.27
CA GLN A 210 -17.53 14.21 1.74
C GLN A 210 -18.81 13.54 2.25
N ASN A 211 -18.86 12.19 2.21
CA ASN A 211 -20.01 11.43 2.70
C ASN A 211 -20.25 11.68 4.19
N LYS A 212 -19.18 11.69 5.00
CA LYS A 212 -19.32 11.93 6.44
C LYS A 212 -19.78 13.35 6.77
N ILE A 213 -19.29 14.38 6.07
CA ILE A 213 -19.77 15.75 6.20
C ILE A 213 -21.26 15.80 5.85
N SER A 214 -21.65 15.29 4.69
CA SER A 214 -23.05 15.29 4.23
C SER A 214 -24.01 14.58 5.20
N GLU A 215 -23.59 13.48 5.80
CA GLU A 215 -24.38 12.72 6.76
C GLU A 215 -24.52 13.38 8.12
N THR A 216 -23.49 14.12 8.58
CA THR A 216 -23.39 14.55 9.98
C THR A 216 -23.57 16.07 10.16
N ARG A 217 -22.99 16.84 9.25
CA ARG A 217 -22.96 18.30 9.28
C ARG A 217 -23.17 18.87 7.87
N PRO A 218 -24.39 18.73 7.31
CA PRO A 218 -24.71 19.22 5.96
C PRO A 218 -24.67 20.75 5.85
N ASP A 219 -24.57 21.45 6.97
CA ASP A 219 -24.32 22.89 7.04
C ASP A 219 -22.91 23.26 6.62
N ILE A 220 -21.92 22.35 6.78
CA ILE A 220 -20.54 22.60 6.36
C ILE A 220 -20.42 22.55 4.83
N LYS A 221 -19.79 23.58 4.25
CA LYS A 221 -19.62 23.73 2.82
C LYS A 221 -18.19 23.43 2.38
N ILE A 222 -18.01 22.49 1.46
CA ILE A 222 -16.73 22.28 0.77
C ILE A 222 -16.66 23.33 -0.34
N VAL A 223 -15.76 24.30 -0.18
CA VAL A 223 -15.66 25.48 -1.06
C VAL A 223 -14.57 25.38 -2.12
N GLY A 224 -13.72 24.37 -2.03
CA GLY A 224 -12.69 24.11 -3.01
C GLY A 224 -12.06 22.74 -2.83
N ILE A 225 -11.64 22.12 -3.95
CA ILE A 225 -10.84 20.89 -3.98
C ILE A 225 -9.71 21.12 -4.96
N SER A 226 -8.46 21.00 -4.52
CA SER A 226 -7.27 21.23 -5.33
C SER A 226 -6.27 20.10 -5.19
N GLU A 227 -5.42 19.89 -6.22
CA GLU A 227 -4.36 18.88 -6.20
C GLU A 227 -2.99 19.52 -5.98
N ASN A 228 -2.20 18.95 -5.04
CA ASN A 228 -0.84 19.43 -4.74
C ASN A 228 0.28 18.48 -5.18
N GLN A 229 -0.05 17.32 -5.76
CA GLN A 229 0.93 16.30 -6.19
C GLN A 229 1.92 15.88 -5.08
N ASP A 230 1.49 15.89 -3.82
CA ASP A 230 2.31 15.69 -2.61
C ASP A 230 3.45 16.72 -2.41
N LYS A 231 3.47 17.79 -3.22
CA LYS A 231 4.52 18.82 -3.17
C LYS A 231 4.20 19.88 -2.13
N LYS A 232 5.22 20.20 -1.32
CA LYS A 232 5.13 21.25 -0.30
C LYS A 232 4.83 22.61 -0.90
N GLU A 233 5.47 22.95 -2.02
CA GLU A 233 5.34 24.22 -2.71
C GLU A 233 3.93 24.43 -3.27
N ASP A 234 3.34 23.37 -3.84
CA ASP A 234 1.97 23.44 -4.34
C ASP A 234 0.95 23.55 -3.21
N ALA A 235 1.13 22.80 -2.13
CA ALA A 235 0.28 22.92 -0.94
C ALA A 235 0.33 24.34 -0.33
N PHE A 236 1.52 24.94 -0.25
CA PHE A 236 1.73 26.31 0.18
C PHE A 236 0.94 27.30 -0.70
N ARG A 237 1.13 27.23 -2.02
CA ARG A 237 0.45 28.09 -2.99
C ARG A 237 -1.07 27.96 -2.92
N ILE A 238 -1.58 26.73 -2.87
CA ILE A 238 -3.02 26.44 -2.79
C ILE A 238 -3.61 26.99 -1.50
N THR A 239 -2.90 26.86 -0.39
CA THR A 239 -3.35 27.39 0.91
C THR A 239 -3.46 28.91 0.85
N LEU A 240 -2.46 29.61 0.32
CA LEU A 240 -2.53 31.06 0.12
C LEU A 240 -3.71 31.47 -0.79
N GLU A 241 -3.95 30.72 -1.86
CA GLU A 241 -5.08 30.98 -2.75
C GLU A 241 -6.42 30.82 -2.03
N TYR A 242 -6.57 29.79 -1.21
CA TYR A 242 -7.79 29.57 -0.44
C TYR A 242 -8.02 30.71 0.56
N CYS A 243 -7.04 31.07 1.35
CA CYS A 243 -7.18 32.14 2.34
C CYS A 243 -7.46 33.51 1.68
N ASN A 244 -6.80 33.80 0.55
CA ASN A 244 -7.02 35.08 -0.14
C ASN A 244 -8.39 35.19 -0.85
N LYS A 245 -8.88 34.07 -1.41
CA LYS A 245 -10.15 34.04 -2.15
C LYS A 245 -11.36 33.76 -1.28
N LEU A 246 -11.14 33.19 -0.12
CA LEU A 246 -12.15 32.69 0.81
C LEU A 246 -11.85 33.24 2.23
N PRO A 247 -12.15 34.54 2.50
CA PRO A 247 -11.80 35.16 3.80
C PRO A 247 -12.51 34.50 4.99
N ASP A 248 -13.61 33.76 4.73
CA ASP A 248 -14.36 33.05 5.77
C ASP A 248 -14.01 31.53 5.75
N LEU A 249 -12.77 31.15 5.44
CA LEU A 249 -12.32 29.76 5.48
C LEU A 249 -12.09 29.32 6.92
N ASP A 250 -12.80 28.30 7.37
CA ASP A 250 -12.71 27.76 8.74
C ASP A 250 -11.81 26.53 8.84
N GLY A 251 -11.54 25.85 7.72
CA GLY A 251 -10.74 24.65 7.77
C GLY A 251 -10.14 24.20 6.44
N ILE A 252 -9.07 23.42 6.55
CA ILE A 252 -8.41 22.75 5.42
C ILE A 252 -8.26 21.27 5.76
N TYR A 253 -8.73 20.41 4.87
CA TYR A 253 -8.43 18.99 4.90
C TYR A 253 -7.37 18.65 3.84
N ILE A 254 -6.20 18.14 4.28
CA ILE A 254 -5.15 17.69 3.37
C ILE A 254 -5.00 16.15 3.43
N THR A 255 -5.16 15.48 2.29
CA THR A 255 -5.23 14.01 2.25
C THR A 255 -3.88 13.30 2.14
N GLY A 256 -2.80 14.01 1.84
CA GLY A 256 -1.50 13.44 1.51
C GLY A 256 -0.33 14.25 1.99
N GLY A 257 0.74 14.24 1.18
CA GLY A 257 1.94 15.04 1.44
C GLY A 257 1.71 16.55 1.26
N GLY A 258 2.70 17.34 1.67
CA GLY A 258 2.64 18.80 1.59
C GLY A 258 2.13 19.52 2.84
N ILE A 259 1.85 18.81 3.94
CA ILE A 259 1.36 19.37 5.21
C ILE A 259 2.23 20.55 5.69
N ALA A 260 3.56 20.41 5.59
CA ALA A 260 4.49 21.49 5.93
C ALA A 260 4.29 22.77 5.07
N GLY A 261 3.79 22.61 3.84
CA GLY A 261 3.45 23.73 2.97
C GLY A 261 2.20 24.47 3.46
N VAL A 262 1.18 23.72 3.91
CA VAL A 262 -0.02 24.30 4.52
C VAL A 262 0.38 25.10 5.76
N GLY A 263 1.13 24.49 6.70
CA GLY A 263 1.60 25.19 7.91
C GLY A 263 2.38 26.45 7.58
N SER A 264 3.39 26.35 6.68
CA SER A 264 4.18 27.53 6.29
C SER A 264 3.36 28.65 5.63
N ALA A 265 2.27 28.32 4.94
CA ALA A 265 1.37 29.34 4.38
C ALA A 265 0.54 30.02 5.48
N LEU A 266 0.04 29.25 6.43
CA LEU A 266 -0.74 29.79 7.55
C LEU A 266 0.12 30.65 8.48
N ASP A 267 1.40 30.34 8.67
CA ASP A 267 2.33 31.12 9.50
C ASP A 267 2.51 32.57 9.00
N ILE A 268 2.23 32.86 7.73
CA ILE A 268 2.39 34.19 7.14
C ILE A 268 1.06 34.96 6.90
N ILE A 269 -0.07 34.33 7.26
CA ILE A 269 -1.40 34.90 7.08
C ILE A 269 -1.88 35.44 8.43
N ASP A 270 -2.27 36.70 8.47
CA ASP A 270 -2.93 37.28 9.60
C ASP A 270 -4.28 36.56 9.83
N ASP A 271 -4.68 36.37 11.09
CA ASP A 271 -5.91 35.67 11.51
C ASP A 271 -5.99 34.17 11.14
N SER A 272 -4.86 33.54 10.80
CA SER A 272 -4.81 32.10 10.49
C SER A 272 -5.12 31.19 11.69
N GLU A 273 -5.07 31.70 12.92
CA GLU A 273 -5.33 30.95 14.16
C GLU A 273 -6.73 30.31 14.21
N ASN A 274 -7.67 30.80 13.40
CA ASN A 274 -9.03 30.30 13.32
C ASN A 274 -9.20 29.18 12.24
N ILE A 275 -8.17 28.92 11.45
CA ILE A 275 -8.24 27.91 10.39
C ILE A 275 -7.77 26.55 10.93
N HIS A 276 -8.67 25.60 11.04
CA HIS A 276 -8.38 24.25 11.49
C HIS A 276 -7.86 23.37 10.36
N VAL A 277 -6.73 22.66 10.58
CA VAL A 277 -6.12 21.77 9.59
C VAL A 277 -6.14 20.33 10.08
N ILE A 278 -6.61 19.42 9.24
CA ILE A 278 -6.57 17.96 9.47
C ILE A 278 -5.99 17.26 8.25
#